data_825ca7c37ec2df79118042edc99eddc0
#
_entry.id   825ca7c37ec2df79118042edc99eddc0
#
_cell.length_a   1.000
_cell.length_b   1.000
_cell.length_c   1.000
_cell.angle_alpha   90.00
_cell.angle_beta   90.00
_cell.angle_gamma   90.00
#
_symmetry.space_group_name_H-M   'P 1'
#
loop_
_entity.id
_entity.type
_entity.pdbx_description
1 polymer ?
#
loop_
_entity_poly.entity_id
_entity_poly.type
_entity_poly.pdbx_seq_one_letter_code
_entity_poly.pdbx_strand_id
1 'polypeptide(L)'
;MKVTTKNISETKVEITVTLDKNDLQTAKEQAVARLAKEVNVQGFRKGKVPAEIAEKHINPNDLASTTADIAVRRTVPMAFSEAKKAPLMIPNVEITKFVPDETLEYKAEADILPDIKLGDFKKLKVKREDIAVKEDDIMDVISRVREAYAEKAPVKRAAKMGDEVVIDFEGSLDGVKFEGGAAKDFKLKLGSHAFIPGFEEGIVGHETGDRFDLELTFPKDYHAENLAGKKTVFNVLVKQINEFKLPELDDEFAKKCGPFETFDALKADIEKNLTEQNRVKADEKFKDDLVEALVKSSKVEAPAILIEDQIRFIRQDMEQNAKAQGFTLEDYLKQSGQTEEEWMKEVKTLAEKRVKASLVLQILARDQKIEVEDEIVEAKINELKEVYKKSKEALESLKNPNVRQDIKNRLTIEKTLNFLVQENTK
;
A
#
# COMPACT_ATOMS: atom_id res chain seq x y z
N MET A 1 10.01 14.82 -42.23
CA MET A 1 9.08 14.72 -41.07
C MET A 1 8.81 16.09 -40.50
N LYS A 2 7.55 16.47 -40.25
CA LYS A 2 7.13 17.72 -39.58
C LYS A 2 6.44 17.36 -38.29
N VAL A 3 6.87 17.96 -37.17
CA VAL A 3 6.36 17.71 -35.83
C VAL A 3 5.69 18.97 -35.28
N THR A 4 4.48 18.85 -34.76
CA THR A 4 3.78 19.92 -34.06
C THR A 4 3.30 19.43 -32.71
N THR A 5 3.63 20.18 -31.65
CA THR A 5 3.34 19.80 -30.25
C THR A 5 2.23 20.69 -29.71
N LYS A 6 1.24 20.06 -29.04
CA LYS A 6 0.16 20.74 -28.32
C LYS A 6 0.09 20.16 -26.91
N ASN A 7 0.29 20.98 -25.88
CA ASN A 7 0.04 20.57 -24.51
C ASN A 7 -1.48 20.54 -24.26
N ILE A 8 -2.00 19.36 -23.91
CA ILE A 8 -3.41 19.16 -23.52
C ILE A 8 -3.58 19.61 -22.08
N SER A 9 -2.63 19.23 -21.21
CA SER A 9 -2.53 19.65 -19.81
C SER A 9 -1.06 19.79 -19.40
N GLU A 10 -0.78 20.07 -18.13
CA GLU A 10 0.60 20.05 -17.61
C GLU A 10 1.23 18.65 -17.65
N THR A 11 0.40 17.59 -17.64
CA THR A 11 0.84 16.18 -17.58
C THR A 11 0.54 15.40 -18.86
N LYS A 12 -0.04 16.04 -19.90
CA LYS A 12 -0.46 15.35 -21.14
C LYS A 12 -0.15 16.16 -22.37
N VAL A 13 0.46 15.52 -23.36
CA VAL A 13 0.85 16.14 -24.63
C VAL A 13 0.28 15.37 -25.83
N GLU A 14 -0.15 16.10 -26.86
CA GLU A 14 -0.48 15.60 -28.19
C GLU A 14 0.63 16.05 -29.14
N ILE A 15 1.21 15.13 -29.88
CA ILE A 15 2.18 15.40 -30.93
C ILE A 15 1.56 14.99 -32.25
N THR A 16 1.38 15.94 -33.16
CA THR A 16 0.95 15.67 -34.55
C THR A 16 2.19 15.57 -35.43
N VAL A 17 2.29 14.46 -36.15
CA VAL A 17 3.41 14.17 -37.06
C VAL A 17 2.88 14.03 -38.47
N THR A 18 3.51 14.76 -39.39
CA THR A 18 3.22 14.63 -40.83
C THR A 18 4.49 14.13 -41.52
N LEU A 19 4.35 13.00 -42.21
CA LEU A 19 5.39 12.36 -43.02
C LEU A 19 5.07 12.59 -44.49
N ASP A 20 6.09 12.95 -45.25
CA ASP A 20 6.01 13.10 -46.70
C ASP A 20 6.43 11.80 -47.45
N LYS A 21 6.41 11.83 -48.77
CA LYS A 21 6.82 10.69 -49.61
C LYS A 21 8.21 10.17 -49.28
N ASN A 22 9.18 11.06 -49.03
CA ASN A 22 10.55 10.66 -48.74
C ASN A 22 10.65 9.94 -47.38
N ASP A 23 9.92 10.41 -46.36
CA ASP A 23 9.82 9.78 -45.05
C ASP A 23 9.19 8.38 -45.15
N LEU A 24 8.19 8.19 -46.02
CA LEU A 24 7.48 6.92 -46.20
C LEU A 24 8.28 5.90 -46.99
N GLN A 25 9.18 6.34 -47.89
CA GLN A 25 9.92 5.46 -48.78
C GLN A 25 10.69 4.34 -48.01
N THR A 26 11.40 4.74 -46.98
CA THR A 26 12.17 3.76 -46.13
C THR A 26 11.24 2.77 -45.43
N ALA A 27 10.07 3.22 -44.95
CA ALA A 27 9.10 2.35 -44.30
C ALA A 27 8.46 1.39 -45.32
N LYS A 28 8.19 1.85 -46.55
CA LYS A 28 7.68 1.04 -47.65
C LYS A 28 8.67 -0.06 -48.04
N GLU A 29 9.95 0.27 -48.20
CA GLU A 29 11.00 -0.72 -48.49
C GLU A 29 11.07 -1.83 -47.43
N GLN A 30 10.96 -1.44 -46.16
CA GLN A 30 10.91 -2.39 -45.04
C GLN A 30 9.62 -3.23 -45.05
N ALA A 31 8.48 -2.63 -45.37
CA ALA A 31 7.21 -3.33 -45.49
C ALA A 31 7.25 -4.37 -46.63
N VAL A 32 7.77 -3.99 -47.82
CA VAL A 32 7.98 -4.92 -48.93
C VAL A 32 8.89 -6.06 -48.52
N ALA A 33 10.03 -5.77 -47.89
CA ALA A 33 10.99 -6.80 -47.42
C ALA A 33 10.39 -7.76 -46.40
N ARG A 34 9.46 -7.25 -45.55
CA ARG A 34 8.74 -8.07 -44.57
C ARG A 34 7.73 -8.97 -45.25
N LEU A 35 6.86 -8.39 -46.08
CA LEU A 35 5.76 -9.10 -46.73
C LEU A 35 6.25 -10.05 -47.85
N ALA A 36 7.37 -9.75 -48.53
CA ALA A 36 8.00 -10.62 -49.53
C ALA A 36 8.33 -12.03 -49.01
N LYS A 37 8.50 -12.19 -47.69
CA LYS A 37 8.73 -13.50 -47.06
C LYS A 37 7.52 -14.41 -47.08
N GLU A 38 6.31 -13.82 -47.20
CA GLU A 38 5.03 -14.53 -47.14
C GLU A 38 4.43 -14.73 -48.54
N VAL A 39 4.83 -13.92 -49.51
CA VAL A 39 4.30 -13.98 -50.90
C VAL A 39 4.82 -15.22 -51.60
N ASN A 40 3.89 -15.87 -52.33
CA ASN A 40 4.20 -17.02 -53.19
C ASN A 40 4.14 -16.59 -54.64
N VAL A 41 5.29 -16.62 -55.31
CA VAL A 41 5.41 -16.24 -56.74
C VAL A 41 5.92 -17.42 -57.53
N GLN A 42 5.24 -17.75 -58.63
CA GLN A 42 5.62 -18.87 -59.46
C GLN A 42 7.08 -18.67 -59.99
N GLY A 43 7.91 -19.66 -59.84
CA GLY A 43 9.32 -19.61 -60.21
C GLY A 43 10.31 -19.19 -59.11
N PHE A 44 9.82 -18.81 -57.94
CA PHE A 44 10.65 -18.44 -56.79
C PHE A 44 10.31 -19.29 -55.57
N ARG A 45 11.36 -19.62 -54.82
CA ARG A 45 11.18 -20.25 -53.50
C ARG A 45 10.61 -19.24 -52.52
N LYS A 46 9.61 -19.65 -51.71
CA LYS A 46 9.00 -18.82 -50.68
C LYS A 46 10.08 -18.14 -49.80
N GLY A 47 9.98 -16.82 -49.64
CA GLY A 47 10.94 -16.00 -48.88
C GLY A 47 12.23 -15.65 -49.61
N LYS A 48 12.37 -15.98 -50.91
CA LYS A 48 13.50 -15.64 -51.77
C LYS A 48 13.11 -14.84 -53.01
N VAL A 49 11.92 -14.27 -53.02
CA VAL A 49 11.43 -13.42 -54.08
C VAL A 49 12.13 -12.05 -54.02
N PRO A 50 12.73 -11.53 -55.09
CA PRO A 50 13.26 -10.15 -55.08
C PRO A 50 12.17 -9.11 -54.78
N ALA A 51 12.56 -8.06 -54.05
CA ALA A 51 11.60 -7.05 -53.54
C ALA A 51 10.74 -6.42 -54.62
N GLU A 52 11.32 -6.05 -55.76
CA GLU A 52 10.62 -5.44 -56.89
C GLU A 52 9.55 -6.37 -57.55
N ILE A 53 9.77 -7.68 -57.49
CA ILE A 53 8.82 -8.67 -57.98
C ILE A 53 7.76 -8.94 -56.91
N ALA A 54 8.18 -9.06 -55.65
CA ALA A 54 7.28 -9.31 -54.56
C ALA A 54 6.26 -8.18 -54.38
N GLU A 55 6.67 -6.90 -54.53
CA GLU A 55 5.81 -5.74 -54.40
C GLU A 55 4.58 -5.81 -55.33
N LYS A 56 4.77 -6.32 -56.57
CA LYS A 56 3.67 -6.47 -57.53
C LYS A 56 2.65 -7.56 -57.17
N HIS A 57 3.02 -8.46 -56.28
CA HIS A 57 2.19 -9.60 -55.85
C HIS A 57 1.69 -9.47 -54.40
N ILE A 58 2.12 -8.41 -53.69
CA ILE A 58 1.62 -8.07 -52.36
C ILE A 58 0.26 -7.38 -52.50
N ASN A 59 -0.70 -7.71 -51.65
CA ASN A 59 -1.95 -7.00 -51.59
C ASN A 59 -1.70 -5.51 -51.27
N PRO A 60 -2.19 -4.55 -52.07
CA PRO A 60 -1.94 -3.12 -51.87
C PRO A 60 -2.38 -2.62 -50.47
N ASN A 61 -3.49 -3.17 -49.92
CA ASN A 61 -3.96 -2.78 -48.59
C ASN A 61 -3.04 -3.28 -47.48
N ASP A 62 -2.49 -4.50 -47.64
CA ASP A 62 -1.53 -5.06 -46.68
C ASP A 62 -0.21 -4.29 -46.71
N LEU A 63 0.25 -3.92 -47.93
CA LEU A 63 1.44 -3.10 -48.09
C LEU A 63 1.24 -1.72 -47.46
N ALA A 64 0.12 -1.07 -47.74
CA ALA A 64 -0.21 0.24 -47.18
C ALA A 64 -0.27 0.20 -45.64
N SER A 65 -1.02 -0.75 -45.08
CA SER A 65 -1.14 -0.92 -43.62
C SER A 65 0.20 -1.20 -42.95
N THR A 66 1.01 -2.12 -43.54
CA THR A 66 2.32 -2.45 -42.99
C THR A 66 3.30 -1.28 -43.08
N THR A 67 3.24 -0.50 -44.18
CA THR A 67 4.03 0.73 -44.37
C THR A 67 3.69 1.76 -43.30
N ALA A 68 2.39 2.01 -43.06
CA ALA A 68 1.95 2.93 -42.02
C ALA A 68 2.40 2.48 -40.61
N ASP A 69 2.23 1.20 -40.28
CA ASP A 69 2.67 0.66 -38.98
C ASP A 69 4.20 0.84 -38.74
N ILE A 70 5.02 0.51 -39.75
CA ILE A 70 6.46 0.67 -39.68
C ILE A 70 6.85 2.16 -39.57
N ALA A 71 6.20 3.04 -40.34
CA ALA A 71 6.48 4.48 -40.33
C ALA A 71 6.17 5.08 -38.96
N VAL A 72 4.99 4.76 -38.38
CA VAL A 72 4.57 5.20 -37.06
C VAL A 72 5.57 4.73 -35.99
N ARG A 73 5.83 3.41 -35.94
CA ARG A 73 6.75 2.83 -34.92
C ARG A 73 8.13 3.45 -34.94
N ARG A 74 8.63 3.78 -36.13
CA ARG A 74 9.93 4.42 -36.28
C ARG A 74 9.92 5.88 -35.86
N THR A 75 8.89 6.63 -36.23
CA THR A 75 8.87 8.08 -36.13
C THR A 75 8.31 8.60 -34.79
N VAL A 76 7.49 7.84 -34.07
CA VAL A 76 6.98 8.24 -32.76
C VAL A 76 8.11 8.55 -31.76
N PRO A 77 9.11 7.71 -31.53
CA PRO A 77 10.21 8.05 -30.62
C PRO A 77 11.02 9.27 -31.07
N MET A 78 11.19 9.43 -32.39
CA MET A 78 11.88 10.58 -32.96
C MET A 78 11.10 11.87 -32.73
N ALA A 79 9.79 11.86 -32.91
CA ALA A 79 8.92 13.00 -32.70
C ALA A 79 8.91 13.46 -31.23
N PHE A 80 8.85 12.52 -30.27
CA PHE A 80 8.95 12.84 -28.85
C PHE A 80 10.34 13.39 -28.46
N SER A 81 11.41 12.87 -29.07
CA SER A 81 12.77 13.38 -28.89
C SER A 81 12.90 14.81 -29.42
N GLU A 82 12.37 15.10 -30.63
CA GLU A 82 12.38 16.43 -31.25
C GLU A 82 11.58 17.43 -30.41
N ALA A 83 10.42 17.00 -29.87
CA ALA A 83 9.59 17.77 -28.97
C ALA A 83 10.22 17.96 -27.57
N LYS A 84 11.34 17.31 -27.25
CA LYS A 84 11.98 17.29 -25.93
C LYS A 84 10.99 16.85 -24.80
N LYS A 85 10.12 15.92 -25.12
CA LYS A 85 9.14 15.33 -24.20
C LYS A 85 9.43 13.85 -24.04
N ALA A 86 9.41 13.37 -22.81
CA ALA A 86 9.58 11.94 -22.52
C ALA A 86 8.22 11.34 -22.12
N PRO A 87 7.66 10.44 -22.92
CA PRO A 87 6.42 9.77 -22.57
C PRO A 87 6.63 8.82 -21.40
N LEU A 88 5.69 8.77 -20.45
CA LEU A 88 5.73 7.87 -19.29
C LEU A 88 5.35 6.44 -19.66
N MET A 89 4.63 6.27 -20.76
CA MET A 89 4.26 4.98 -21.32
C MET A 89 4.20 5.04 -22.86
N ILE A 90 3.89 3.92 -23.49
CA ILE A 90 3.72 3.87 -24.94
C ILE A 90 2.59 4.83 -25.34
N PRO A 91 2.88 5.83 -26.21
CA PRO A 91 1.88 6.78 -26.65
C PRO A 91 0.68 6.12 -27.36
N ASN A 92 -0.50 6.66 -27.14
CA ASN A 92 -1.66 6.30 -27.94
C ASN A 92 -1.56 7.00 -29.30
N VAL A 93 -1.64 6.23 -30.39
CA VAL A 93 -1.46 6.77 -31.75
C VAL A 93 -2.73 6.60 -32.57
N GLU A 94 -3.20 7.69 -33.15
CA GLU A 94 -4.33 7.75 -34.07
C GLU A 94 -3.86 8.27 -35.42
N ILE A 95 -4.05 7.50 -36.49
CA ILE A 95 -3.78 7.94 -37.85
C ILE A 95 -4.95 8.82 -38.32
N THR A 96 -4.67 10.09 -38.57
CA THR A 96 -5.68 11.07 -38.99
C THR A 96 -5.79 11.18 -40.50
N LYS A 97 -4.69 10.91 -41.24
CA LYS A 97 -4.67 10.92 -42.71
C LYS A 97 -3.61 9.96 -43.23
N PHE A 98 -3.97 9.15 -44.19
CA PHE A 98 -3.01 8.32 -44.89
C PHE A 98 -3.34 8.25 -46.40
N VAL A 99 -2.42 8.70 -47.23
CA VAL A 99 -2.42 8.54 -48.66
C VAL A 99 -1.15 7.76 -49.03
N PRO A 100 -1.27 6.48 -49.41
CA PRO A 100 -0.14 5.63 -49.73
C PRO A 100 0.80 6.30 -50.76
N ASP A 101 2.10 6.21 -50.50
CA ASP A 101 3.20 6.80 -51.27
C ASP A 101 3.22 8.33 -51.34
N GLU A 102 2.35 9.04 -50.61
CA GLU A 102 2.29 10.49 -50.62
C GLU A 102 2.47 11.10 -49.22
N THR A 103 1.56 10.76 -48.29
CA THR A 103 1.59 11.36 -46.95
C THR A 103 0.94 10.47 -45.92
N LEU A 104 1.52 10.52 -44.68
CA LEU A 104 0.91 9.95 -43.49
C LEU A 104 0.90 11.03 -42.40
N GLU A 105 -0.27 11.29 -41.84
CA GLU A 105 -0.43 12.15 -40.68
C GLU A 105 -1.03 11.32 -39.51
N TYR A 106 -0.43 11.45 -38.34
CA TYR A 106 -0.93 10.81 -37.14
C TYR A 106 -0.77 11.74 -35.93
N LYS A 107 -1.60 11.51 -34.93
CA LYS A 107 -1.51 12.10 -33.60
C LYS A 107 -1.01 11.05 -32.61
N ALA A 108 -0.05 11.44 -31.78
CA ALA A 108 0.46 10.64 -30.69
C ALA A 108 0.20 11.35 -29.38
N GLU A 109 -0.63 10.77 -28.54
CA GLU A 109 -1.00 11.30 -27.23
C GLU A 109 -0.26 10.53 -26.15
N ALA A 110 0.35 11.24 -25.18
CA ALA A 110 1.06 10.59 -24.09
C ALA A 110 1.00 11.41 -22.81
N ASP A 111 0.99 10.70 -21.69
CA ASP A 111 1.30 11.28 -20.39
C ASP A 111 2.81 11.55 -20.28
N ILE A 112 3.15 12.73 -19.75
CA ILE A 112 4.52 13.19 -19.54
C ILE A 112 4.69 13.67 -18.11
N LEU A 113 5.94 13.73 -17.64
CA LEU A 113 6.24 14.41 -16.38
C LEU A 113 6.00 15.92 -16.54
N PRO A 114 5.28 16.56 -15.59
CA PRO A 114 5.07 18.00 -15.61
C PRO A 114 6.36 18.75 -15.29
N ASP A 115 6.39 20.03 -15.64
CA ASP A 115 7.44 20.95 -15.22
C ASP A 115 7.20 21.36 -13.76
N ILE A 116 7.83 20.65 -12.83
CA ILE A 116 7.67 20.85 -11.39
C ILE A 116 8.50 22.04 -10.94
N LYS A 117 7.85 22.98 -10.24
CA LYS A 117 8.54 24.10 -9.58
C LYS A 117 8.54 23.84 -8.08
N LEU A 118 9.72 23.56 -7.53
CA LEU A 118 9.88 23.36 -6.10
C LEU A 118 9.63 24.64 -5.31
N GLY A 119 8.97 24.50 -4.18
CA GLY A 119 8.92 25.54 -3.14
C GLY A 119 10.26 25.68 -2.41
N ASP A 120 10.35 26.65 -1.50
CA ASP A 120 11.55 26.84 -0.68
C ASP A 120 11.65 25.73 0.36
N PHE A 121 12.45 24.72 0.07
CA PHE A 121 12.64 23.54 0.92
C PHE A 121 13.45 23.80 2.20
N LYS A 122 14.07 24.98 2.36
CA LYS A 122 14.87 25.37 3.55
C LYS A 122 14.08 26.11 4.61
N LYS A 123 12.83 26.50 4.30
CA LYS A 123 11.98 27.32 5.19
C LYS A 123 10.63 26.67 5.46
N LEU A 124 10.60 25.37 5.54
CA LEU A 124 9.39 24.64 5.87
C LEU A 124 9.11 24.78 7.37
N LYS A 125 7.95 25.39 7.70
CA LYS A 125 7.55 25.66 9.09
C LYS A 125 6.92 24.43 9.72
N VAL A 126 7.69 23.37 9.89
CA VAL A 126 7.26 22.13 10.52
C VAL A 126 7.89 22.03 11.92
N LYS A 127 7.09 21.67 12.92
CA LYS A 127 7.56 21.43 14.28
C LYS A 127 7.66 19.94 14.53
N ARG A 128 8.79 19.52 15.13
CA ARG A 128 8.94 18.15 15.61
C ARG A 128 8.08 17.95 16.86
N GLU A 129 7.41 16.82 16.97
CA GLU A 129 6.64 16.48 18.17
C GLU A 129 7.56 16.22 19.37
N ASP A 130 7.01 16.48 20.54
CA ASP A 130 7.71 16.17 21.80
C ASP A 130 7.73 14.64 22.02
N ILE A 131 8.89 14.12 22.38
CA ILE A 131 9.12 12.68 22.64
C ILE A 131 9.10 12.35 24.14
N ALA A 132 8.80 13.33 24.99
CA ALA A 132 8.78 13.11 26.44
C ALA A 132 7.81 11.99 26.83
N VAL A 133 8.31 11.02 27.57
CA VAL A 133 7.52 9.93 28.15
C VAL A 133 7.02 10.39 29.53
N LYS A 134 5.73 10.28 29.77
CA LYS A 134 5.12 10.60 31.07
C LYS A 134 5.16 9.37 31.96
N GLU A 135 5.15 9.62 33.28
CA GLU A 135 5.06 8.56 34.30
C GLU A 135 3.84 7.65 34.06
N ASP A 136 2.70 8.22 33.66
CA ASP A 136 1.48 7.50 33.40
C ASP A 136 1.67 6.50 32.23
N ASP A 137 2.40 6.87 31.17
CA ASP A 137 2.69 6.00 30.02
C ASP A 137 3.50 4.77 30.45
N ILE A 138 4.45 4.97 31.37
CA ILE A 138 5.27 3.88 31.93
C ILE A 138 4.39 2.96 32.77
N MET A 139 3.56 3.54 33.63
CA MET A 139 2.68 2.79 34.54
C MET A 139 1.60 2.01 33.75
N ASP A 140 1.13 2.52 32.61
CA ASP A 140 0.22 1.81 31.72
C ASP A 140 0.87 0.55 31.11
N VAL A 141 2.16 0.65 30.73
CA VAL A 141 2.91 -0.52 30.24
C VAL A 141 3.10 -1.53 31.36
N ILE A 142 3.53 -1.06 32.54
CA ILE A 142 3.72 -1.90 33.74
C ILE A 142 2.41 -2.62 34.10
N SER A 143 1.28 -1.90 34.07
CA SER A 143 -0.04 -2.46 34.39
C SER A 143 -0.43 -3.59 33.45
N ARG A 144 -0.22 -3.42 32.15
CA ARG A 144 -0.46 -4.47 31.14
C ARG A 144 0.43 -5.68 31.33
N VAL A 145 1.72 -5.45 31.62
CA VAL A 145 2.65 -6.54 31.92
C VAL A 145 2.23 -7.23 33.21
N ARG A 146 1.88 -6.49 34.25
CA ARG A 146 1.39 -7.01 35.52
C ARG A 146 0.15 -7.91 35.37
N GLU A 147 -0.80 -7.51 34.54
CA GLU A 147 -1.97 -8.31 34.22
C GLU A 147 -1.62 -9.65 33.54
N ALA A 148 -0.60 -9.66 32.67
CA ALA A 148 -0.14 -10.89 32.01
C ALA A 148 0.49 -11.88 32.98
N TYR A 149 1.04 -11.41 34.10
CA TYR A 149 1.61 -12.24 35.18
C TYR A 149 0.65 -12.45 36.34
N ALA A 150 -0.62 -12.08 36.23
CA ALA A 150 -1.63 -12.32 37.26
C ALA A 150 -1.87 -13.82 37.49
N GLU A 151 -1.82 -14.22 38.73
CA GLU A 151 -2.13 -15.60 39.15
C GLU A 151 -3.64 -15.75 39.32
N LYS A 152 -4.20 -16.82 38.72
CA LYS A 152 -5.61 -17.13 38.85
C LYS A 152 -5.83 -17.99 40.11
N ALA A 153 -6.61 -17.50 41.03
CA ALA A 153 -6.98 -18.24 42.22
C ALA A 153 -8.49 -18.40 42.31
N PRO A 154 -9.01 -19.63 42.49
CA PRO A 154 -10.45 -19.87 42.70
C PRO A 154 -10.89 -19.25 44.02
N VAL A 155 -12.02 -18.54 44.00
CA VAL A 155 -12.59 -17.88 45.16
C VAL A 155 -14.01 -18.35 45.45
N LYS A 156 -14.39 -18.36 46.74
CA LYS A 156 -15.73 -18.72 47.23
C LYS A 156 -16.50 -17.46 47.69
N ARG A 157 -16.54 -16.46 46.80
CA ARG A 157 -17.32 -15.22 47.03
C ARG A 157 -18.09 -14.90 45.78
N ALA A 158 -19.04 -13.99 45.90
CA ALA A 158 -19.73 -13.44 44.75
C ALA A 158 -18.74 -12.78 43.74
N ALA A 159 -19.03 -12.98 42.45
CA ALA A 159 -18.24 -12.46 41.33
C ALA A 159 -18.20 -10.93 41.32
N LYS A 160 -17.05 -10.37 40.99
CA LYS A 160 -16.81 -8.92 40.88
C LYS A 160 -16.27 -8.60 39.51
N MET A 161 -16.40 -7.34 39.09
CA MET A 161 -15.69 -6.86 37.90
C MET A 161 -14.19 -7.12 38.03
N GLY A 162 -13.59 -7.62 36.96
CA GLY A 162 -12.18 -8.05 36.89
C GLY A 162 -11.94 -9.53 37.16
N ASP A 163 -12.91 -10.27 37.76
CA ASP A 163 -12.78 -11.72 37.94
C ASP A 163 -12.95 -12.47 36.60
N GLU A 164 -12.35 -13.64 36.48
CA GLU A 164 -12.68 -14.60 35.43
C GLU A 164 -13.72 -15.57 35.96
N VAL A 165 -14.84 -15.65 35.26
CA VAL A 165 -15.88 -16.64 35.58
C VAL A 165 -15.88 -17.78 34.54
N VAL A 166 -16.06 -18.99 35.01
CA VAL A 166 -16.34 -20.13 34.13
C VAL A 166 -17.83 -20.36 34.17
N ILE A 167 -18.49 -20.18 33.02
CA ILE A 167 -19.94 -20.23 32.91
C ILE A 167 -20.40 -21.22 31.85
N ASP A 168 -21.60 -21.80 32.10
CA ASP A 168 -22.42 -22.35 31.02
C ASP A 168 -23.51 -21.32 30.75
N PHE A 169 -23.79 -21.00 29.50
CA PHE A 169 -24.90 -20.13 29.16
C PHE A 169 -25.66 -20.65 27.94
N GLU A 170 -26.93 -20.29 27.89
CA GLU A 170 -27.84 -20.65 26.82
C GLU A 170 -28.82 -19.49 26.55
N GLY A 171 -28.70 -18.87 25.38
CA GLY A 171 -29.55 -17.78 24.94
C GLY A 171 -30.78 -18.23 24.18
N SER A 172 -31.91 -17.59 24.43
CA SER A 172 -33.17 -17.82 23.73
C SER A 172 -33.84 -16.51 23.33
N LEU A 173 -34.49 -16.51 22.18
CA LEU A 173 -35.36 -15.44 21.67
C LEU A 173 -36.78 -15.97 21.62
N ASP A 174 -37.71 -15.37 22.35
CA ASP A 174 -39.09 -15.83 22.47
C ASP A 174 -39.21 -17.30 22.83
N GLY A 175 -38.30 -17.80 23.70
CA GLY A 175 -38.25 -19.19 24.14
C GLY A 175 -37.59 -20.20 23.16
N VAL A 176 -37.11 -19.71 22.00
CA VAL A 176 -36.42 -20.54 21.01
C VAL A 176 -34.92 -20.28 21.08
N LYS A 177 -34.11 -21.31 21.24
CA LYS A 177 -32.65 -21.20 21.23
C LYS A 177 -32.14 -20.75 19.86
N PHE A 178 -31.13 -19.86 19.84
CA PHE A 178 -30.51 -19.40 18.60
C PHE A 178 -29.08 -19.90 18.48
N GLU A 179 -28.62 -20.01 17.25
CA GLU A 179 -27.26 -20.44 16.91
C GLU A 179 -26.23 -19.45 17.42
N GLY A 180 -25.12 -19.94 18.01
CA GLY A 180 -24.10 -19.10 18.62
C GLY A 180 -24.44 -18.55 20.01
N GLY A 181 -25.69 -18.78 20.52
CA GLY A 181 -26.15 -18.29 21.83
C GLY A 181 -25.81 -19.18 23.01
N ALA A 182 -25.11 -20.30 22.84
CA ALA A 182 -24.85 -21.27 23.92
C ALA A 182 -23.40 -21.72 23.95
N ALA A 183 -22.83 -21.81 25.15
CA ALA A 183 -21.54 -22.47 25.39
C ALA A 183 -21.49 -23.11 26.77
N LYS A 184 -20.58 -24.08 26.91
CA LYS A 184 -20.26 -24.73 28.18
C LYS A 184 -18.80 -24.48 28.54
N ASP A 185 -18.53 -24.38 29.84
CA ASP A 185 -17.20 -24.12 30.39
C ASP A 185 -16.50 -22.88 29.77
N PHE A 186 -17.30 -21.90 29.39
CA PHE A 186 -16.79 -20.66 28.79
C PHE A 186 -16.10 -19.81 29.85
N LYS A 187 -14.87 -19.41 29.57
CA LYS A 187 -14.08 -18.52 30.45
C LYS A 187 -14.28 -17.08 30.03
N LEU A 188 -14.88 -16.29 30.89
CA LEU A 188 -15.20 -14.89 30.65
C LEU A 188 -14.54 -14.01 31.73
N LYS A 189 -13.72 -13.06 31.32
CA LYS A 189 -13.22 -12.01 32.24
C LYS A 189 -14.30 -10.90 32.32
N LEU A 190 -14.86 -10.68 33.50
CA LEU A 190 -15.86 -9.62 33.71
C LEU A 190 -15.22 -8.25 33.55
N GLY A 191 -15.80 -7.41 32.68
CA GLY A 191 -15.24 -6.12 32.29
C GLY A 191 -14.40 -6.15 31.01
N SER A 192 -14.37 -7.31 30.32
CA SER A 192 -13.67 -7.45 29.03
C SER A 192 -14.44 -6.85 27.85
N HIS A 193 -15.74 -6.61 28.03
CA HIS A 193 -16.67 -6.21 26.97
C HIS A 193 -16.73 -7.19 25.79
N ALA A 194 -16.48 -8.46 26.06
CA ALA A 194 -16.52 -9.52 25.05
C ALA A 194 -17.95 -9.95 24.69
N PHE A 195 -18.92 -9.60 25.54
CA PHE A 195 -20.34 -9.90 25.38
C PHE A 195 -21.17 -8.63 25.15
N ILE A 196 -22.45 -8.83 24.81
CA ILE A 196 -23.39 -7.71 24.67
C ILE A 196 -23.52 -6.95 25.99
N PRO A 197 -23.75 -5.61 25.93
CA PRO A 197 -23.89 -4.79 27.13
C PRO A 197 -24.92 -5.35 28.12
N GLY A 198 -24.57 -5.39 29.38
CA GLY A 198 -25.39 -5.92 30.46
C GLY A 198 -25.17 -7.38 30.81
N PHE A 199 -24.51 -8.17 29.94
CA PHE A 199 -24.25 -9.59 30.20
C PHE A 199 -23.22 -9.78 31.32
N GLU A 200 -22.09 -9.10 31.22
CA GLU A 200 -21.02 -9.20 32.21
C GLU A 200 -21.41 -8.58 33.55
N GLU A 201 -22.08 -7.43 33.50
CA GLU A 201 -22.64 -6.75 34.67
C GLU A 201 -23.69 -7.59 35.39
N GLY A 202 -24.50 -8.34 34.63
CA GLY A 202 -25.54 -9.20 35.19
C GLY A 202 -25.00 -10.43 35.94
N ILE A 203 -23.73 -10.80 35.70
CA ILE A 203 -23.07 -11.92 36.42
C ILE A 203 -22.45 -11.43 37.74
N VAL A 204 -22.14 -10.13 37.85
CA VAL A 204 -21.58 -9.57 39.07
C VAL A 204 -22.55 -9.74 40.23
N GLY A 205 -22.05 -10.22 41.39
CA GLY A 205 -22.84 -10.47 42.59
C GLY A 205 -23.37 -11.90 42.71
N HIS A 206 -23.25 -12.74 41.65
CA HIS A 206 -23.60 -14.17 41.74
C HIS A 206 -22.44 -15.03 42.25
N GLU A 207 -22.76 -16.12 42.89
CA GLU A 207 -21.79 -17.06 43.47
C GLU A 207 -21.62 -18.30 42.63
N THR A 208 -20.58 -19.06 42.90
CA THR A 208 -20.35 -20.38 42.27
C THR A 208 -21.52 -21.34 42.59
N GLY A 209 -22.15 -21.88 41.53
CA GLY A 209 -23.31 -22.75 41.61
C GLY A 209 -24.63 -22.05 41.27
N ASP A 210 -24.67 -20.73 41.23
CA ASP A 210 -25.88 -19.99 40.92
C ASP A 210 -26.29 -20.20 39.45
N ARG A 211 -27.62 -20.38 39.28
CA ARG A 211 -28.27 -20.45 37.98
C ARG A 211 -29.35 -19.37 37.93
N PHE A 212 -29.32 -18.51 36.94
CA PHE A 212 -30.21 -17.39 36.81
C PHE A 212 -30.43 -17.01 35.35
N ASP A 213 -31.50 -16.25 35.10
CA ASP A 213 -31.82 -15.75 33.76
C ASP A 213 -31.44 -14.27 33.67
N LEU A 214 -30.76 -13.91 32.59
CA LEU A 214 -30.44 -12.52 32.23
C LEU A 214 -31.29 -12.07 31.05
N GLU A 215 -32.13 -11.06 31.27
CA GLU A 215 -32.87 -10.42 30.20
C GLU A 215 -32.03 -9.28 29.58
N LEU A 216 -31.63 -9.43 28.31
CA LEU A 216 -30.78 -8.50 27.63
C LEU A 216 -31.36 -8.12 26.29
N THR A 217 -30.98 -6.93 25.81
CA THR A 217 -31.38 -6.46 24.47
C THR A 217 -30.13 -6.35 23.62
N PHE A 218 -30.11 -7.01 22.47
CA PHE A 218 -29.01 -6.88 21.50
C PHE A 218 -28.92 -5.43 20.99
N PRO A 219 -27.71 -4.90 20.76
CA PRO A 219 -27.54 -3.62 20.09
C PRO A 219 -28.24 -3.59 18.73
N LYS A 220 -28.72 -2.39 18.30
CA LYS A 220 -29.41 -2.23 17.01
C LYS A 220 -28.53 -2.46 15.80
N ASP A 221 -27.24 -2.25 15.97
CA ASP A 221 -26.17 -2.42 15.00
C ASP A 221 -25.46 -3.79 15.10
N TYR A 222 -26.09 -4.76 15.77
CA TYR A 222 -25.50 -6.09 15.89
C TYR A 222 -25.45 -6.78 14.54
N HIS A 223 -24.33 -7.44 14.24
CA HIS A 223 -24.02 -8.06 12.95
C HIS A 223 -25.04 -9.12 12.49
N ALA A 224 -25.73 -9.78 13.41
CA ALA A 224 -26.78 -10.76 13.08
C ALA A 224 -28.15 -10.04 13.05
N GLU A 225 -28.68 -9.75 11.86
CA GLU A 225 -29.93 -9.01 11.63
C GLU A 225 -31.15 -9.64 12.36
N ASN A 226 -31.16 -10.97 12.52
CA ASN A 226 -32.20 -11.71 13.21
C ASN A 226 -32.22 -11.47 14.73
N LEU A 227 -31.15 -10.93 15.31
CA LEU A 227 -31.00 -10.62 16.73
C LEU A 227 -30.95 -9.13 17.03
N ALA A 228 -30.56 -8.29 16.08
CA ALA A 228 -30.40 -6.84 16.25
C ALA A 228 -31.64 -6.17 16.86
N GLY A 229 -31.46 -5.45 17.98
CA GLY A 229 -32.50 -4.75 18.71
C GLY A 229 -33.53 -5.64 19.43
N LYS A 230 -33.37 -6.98 19.44
CA LYS A 230 -34.33 -7.91 20.06
C LYS A 230 -33.99 -8.19 21.52
N LYS A 231 -35.04 -8.41 22.31
CA LYS A 231 -34.89 -8.88 23.70
C LYS A 231 -34.70 -10.38 23.73
N THR A 232 -33.69 -10.81 24.45
CA THR A 232 -33.34 -12.21 24.63
C THR A 232 -33.13 -12.55 26.09
N VAL A 233 -33.29 -13.82 26.41
CA VAL A 233 -33.04 -14.33 27.76
C VAL A 233 -31.90 -15.33 27.70
N PHE A 234 -30.89 -15.10 28.53
CA PHE A 234 -29.75 -16.01 28.71
C PHE A 234 -29.87 -16.73 30.06
N ASN A 235 -29.99 -18.05 30.02
CA ASN A 235 -29.85 -18.85 31.22
C ASN A 235 -28.36 -19.08 31.48
N VAL A 236 -27.86 -18.60 32.62
CA VAL A 236 -26.44 -18.63 32.98
C VAL A 236 -26.25 -19.49 34.22
N LEU A 237 -25.25 -20.37 34.22
CA LEU A 237 -24.77 -21.12 35.36
C LEU A 237 -23.32 -20.73 35.64
N VAL A 238 -23.03 -20.19 36.79
CA VAL A 238 -21.65 -19.89 37.25
C VAL A 238 -21.03 -21.17 37.86
N LYS A 239 -20.03 -21.72 37.17
CA LYS A 239 -19.33 -22.95 37.64
C LYS A 239 -18.16 -22.66 38.55
N GLN A 240 -17.41 -21.58 38.26
CA GLN A 240 -16.22 -21.23 39.00
C GLN A 240 -15.98 -19.73 38.87
N ILE A 241 -15.45 -19.13 39.91
CA ILE A 241 -15.01 -17.76 39.95
C ILE A 241 -13.51 -17.75 40.28
N ASN A 242 -12.71 -17.17 39.45
CA ASN A 242 -11.27 -16.98 39.63
C ASN A 242 -10.96 -15.49 39.80
N GLU A 243 -10.29 -15.15 40.89
CA GLU A 243 -9.74 -13.83 41.07
C GLU A 243 -8.36 -13.74 40.40
N PHE A 244 -8.10 -12.65 39.70
CA PHE A 244 -6.75 -12.33 39.24
C PHE A 244 -5.97 -11.65 40.36
N LYS A 245 -5.12 -12.40 40.98
CA LYS A 245 -4.18 -11.85 41.99
C LYS A 245 -2.99 -11.24 41.24
N LEU A 246 -3.02 -9.92 41.14
CA LEU A 246 -1.91 -9.18 40.55
C LEU A 246 -0.66 -9.26 41.42
N PRO A 247 0.52 -9.56 40.86
CA PRO A 247 1.78 -9.53 41.65
C PRO A 247 2.04 -8.14 42.19
N GLU A 248 2.77 -8.03 43.31
CA GLU A 248 3.26 -6.76 43.81
C GLU A 248 4.29 -6.17 42.87
N LEU A 249 4.40 -4.83 42.83
CA LEU A 249 5.35 -4.12 41.97
C LEU A 249 6.69 -4.00 42.73
N ASP A 250 7.41 -5.10 42.78
CA ASP A 250 8.67 -5.25 43.53
C ASP A 250 9.77 -5.88 42.66
N ASP A 251 10.93 -6.11 43.25
CA ASP A 251 12.09 -6.71 42.59
C ASP A 251 11.85 -8.15 42.14
N GLU A 252 10.98 -8.90 42.84
CA GLU A 252 10.59 -10.26 42.41
C GLU A 252 9.72 -10.22 41.16
N PHE A 253 8.83 -9.24 41.02
CA PHE A 253 8.11 -9.01 39.81
C PHE A 253 9.05 -8.64 38.64
N ALA A 254 10.00 -7.77 38.87
CA ALA A 254 10.98 -7.38 37.85
C ALA A 254 11.79 -8.58 37.33
N LYS A 255 12.20 -9.49 38.19
CA LYS A 255 12.91 -10.72 37.83
C LYS A 255 12.03 -11.68 36.99
N LYS A 256 10.70 -11.70 37.22
CA LYS A 256 9.76 -12.47 36.40
C LYS A 256 9.59 -11.89 35.00
N CYS A 257 9.68 -10.56 34.85
CA CYS A 257 9.52 -9.86 33.60
C CYS A 257 10.73 -9.96 32.67
N GLY A 258 11.92 -10.26 33.20
CA GLY A 258 13.15 -10.35 32.40
C GLY A 258 14.42 -10.32 33.27
N PRO A 259 15.58 -10.04 32.68
CA PRO A 259 16.86 -10.00 33.39
C PRO A 259 17.05 -8.70 34.19
N PHE A 260 16.04 -8.34 35.01
CA PHE A 260 16.06 -7.14 35.84
C PHE A 260 16.23 -7.54 37.32
N GLU A 261 17.21 -6.94 38.00
CA GLU A 261 17.45 -7.22 39.41
C GLU A 261 16.51 -6.43 40.32
N THR A 262 16.06 -5.25 39.88
CA THR A 262 15.20 -4.35 40.66
C THR A 262 14.02 -3.84 39.80
N PHE A 263 12.96 -3.42 40.50
CA PHE A 263 11.80 -2.79 39.86
C PHE A 263 12.16 -1.47 39.15
N ASP A 264 13.06 -0.69 39.74
CA ASP A 264 13.56 0.54 39.12
C ASP A 264 14.32 0.27 37.81
N ALA A 265 15.06 -0.85 37.72
CA ALA A 265 15.73 -1.25 36.48
C ALA A 265 14.73 -1.62 35.37
N LEU A 266 13.66 -2.35 35.69
CA LEU A 266 12.56 -2.64 34.76
C LEU A 266 11.88 -1.34 34.29
N LYS A 267 11.60 -0.41 35.21
CA LYS A 267 10.97 0.87 34.90
C LYS A 267 11.85 1.72 33.98
N ALA A 268 13.15 1.80 34.27
CA ALA A 268 14.11 2.52 33.41
C ALA A 268 14.24 1.91 32.00
N ASP A 269 14.16 0.59 31.88
CA ASP A 269 14.16 -0.07 30.57
C ASP A 269 12.88 0.23 29.78
N ILE A 270 11.72 0.20 30.42
CA ILE A 270 10.43 0.58 29.80
C ILE A 270 10.47 2.04 29.34
N GLU A 271 10.93 2.96 30.18
CA GLU A 271 11.08 4.38 29.83
C GLU A 271 11.99 4.58 28.63
N LYS A 272 13.15 3.92 28.61
CA LYS A 272 14.07 3.94 27.49
C LYS A 272 13.42 3.43 26.19
N ASN A 273 12.70 2.30 26.26
CA ASN A 273 12.04 1.72 25.10
C ASN A 273 10.90 2.61 24.58
N LEU A 274 10.09 3.18 25.47
CA LEU A 274 9.03 4.14 25.10
C LEU A 274 9.63 5.41 24.49
N THR A 275 10.71 5.95 25.06
CA THR A 275 11.42 7.12 24.53
C THR A 275 11.92 6.86 23.11
N GLU A 276 12.55 5.70 22.89
CA GLU A 276 13.03 5.33 21.56
C GLU A 276 11.88 5.12 20.57
N GLN A 277 10.78 4.48 20.98
CA GLN A 277 9.58 4.34 20.15
C GLN A 277 8.97 5.70 19.80
N ASN A 278 8.84 6.61 20.77
CA ASN A 278 8.34 7.96 20.55
C ASN A 278 9.26 8.75 19.63
N ARG A 279 10.59 8.60 19.79
CA ARG A 279 11.59 9.21 18.92
C ARG A 279 11.41 8.76 17.47
N VAL A 280 11.29 7.45 17.24
CA VAL A 280 11.09 6.90 15.88
C VAL A 280 9.80 7.43 15.28
N LYS A 281 8.69 7.39 16.02
CA LYS A 281 7.39 7.92 15.55
C LYS A 281 7.44 9.42 15.26
N ALA A 282 8.06 10.20 16.13
CA ALA A 282 8.21 11.65 15.93
C ALA A 282 9.10 11.96 14.71
N ASP A 283 10.15 11.17 14.48
CA ASP A 283 11.03 11.30 13.33
C ASP A 283 10.32 10.96 12.02
N GLU A 284 9.55 9.87 11.99
CA GLU A 284 8.75 9.49 10.83
C GLU A 284 7.69 10.56 10.53
N LYS A 285 6.94 10.99 11.52
CA LYS A 285 5.93 12.03 11.36
C LYS A 285 6.55 13.35 10.90
N PHE A 286 7.68 13.74 11.46
CA PHE A 286 8.39 14.96 11.06
C PHE A 286 8.84 14.90 9.59
N LYS A 287 9.31 13.73 9.12
CA LYS A 287 9.63 13.50 7.71
C LYS A 287 8.41 13.64 6.82
N ASP A 288 7.29 13.03 7.21
CA ASP A 288 6.04 13.09 6.46
C ASP A 288 5.49 14.53 6.38
N ASP A 289 5.50 15.24 7.50
CA ASP A 289 5.05 16.64 7.58
C ASP A 289 5.93 17.57 6.74
N LEU A 290 7.27 17.34 6.71
CA LEU A 290 8.19 18.08 5.84
C LEU A 290 7.89 17.84 4.37
N VAL A 291 7.66 16.59 3.96
CA VAL A 291 7.30 16.25 2.58
C VAL A 291 5.97 16.87 2.21
N GLU A 292 4.97 16.81 3.08
CA GLU A 292 3.66 17.42 2.83
C GLU A 292 3.76 18.94 2.71
N ALA A 293 4.55 19.60 3.57
CA ALA A 293 4.80 21.04 3.48
C ALA A 293 5.52 21.42 2.18
N LEU A 294 6.51 20.63 1.76
CA LEU A 294 7.21 20.82 0.50
C LEU A 294 6.28 20.64 -0.70
N VAL A 295 5.45 19.62 -0.72
CA VAL A 295 4.44 19.41 -1.78
C VAL A 295 3.46 20.58 -1.84
N LYS A 296 2.94 21.04 -0.70
CA LYS A 296 2.01 22.20 -0.63
C LYS A 296 2.64 23.50 -1.12
N SER A 297 3.94 23.71 -0.89
CA SER A 297 4.65 24.90 -1.36
C SER A 297 5.11 24.81 -2.82
N SER A 298 5.08 23.63 -3.41
CA SER A 298 5.52 23.37 -4.78
C SER A 298 4.35 23.37 -5.75
N LYS A 299 4.62 23.74 -7.02
CA LYS A 299 3.65 23.56 -8.09
C LYS A 299 3.91 22.19 -8.74
N VAL A 300 3.07 21.20 -8.41
CA VAL A 300 3.17 19.83 -8.92
C VAL A 300 1.79 19.26 -9.25
N GLU A 301 1.63 18.77 -10.46
CA GLU A 301 0.51 17.94 -10.88
C GLU A 301 0.97 16.50 -11.04
N ALA A 302 0.16 15.57 -10.56
CA ALA A 302 0.46 14.15 -10.69
C ALA A 302 -0.17 13.60 -11.98
N PRO A 303 0.62 13.01 -12.90
CA PRO A 303 0.08 12.34 -14.07
C PRO A 303 -0.89 11.22 -13.69
N ALA A 304 -2.03 11.14 -14.39
CA ALA A 304 -3.08 10.17 -14.07
C ALA A 304 -2.56 8.73 -14.10
N ILE A 305 -1.68 8.43 -15.05
CA ILE A 305 -1.09 7.10 -15.19
C ILE A 305 -0.26 6.68 -13.96
N LEU A 306 0.49 7.62 -13.36
CA LEU A 306 1.26 7.33 -12.14
C LEU A 306 0.35 7.13 -10.92
N ILE A 307 -0.79 7.85 -10.88
CA ILE A 307 -1.80 7.64 -9.82
C ILE A 307 -2.43 6.25 -9.97
N GLU A 308 -2.79 5.85 -11.19
CA GLU A 308 -3.36 4.52 -11.48
C GLU A 308 -2.38 3.40 -11.12
N ASP A 309 -1.10 3.55 -11.46
CA ASP A 309 -0.06 2.59 -11.09
C ASP A 309 0.10 2.49 -9.57
N GLN A 310 0.06 3.63 -8.87
CA GLN A 310 0.15 3.65 -7.42
C GLN A 310 -1.08 3.03 -6.74
N ILE A 311 -2.30 3.25 -7.28
CA ILE A 311 -3.53 2.59 -6.82
C ILE A 311 -3.39 1.07 -6.96
N ARG A 312 -2.91 0.61 -8.12
CA ARG A 312 -2.71 -0.82 -8.41
C ARG A 312 -1.71 -1.44 -7.43
N PHE A 313 -0.63 -0.74 -7.14
CA PHE A 313 0.36 -1.17 -6.16
C PHE A 313 -0.22 -1.26 -4.75
N ILE A 314 -0.95 -0.22 -4.28
CA ILE A 314 -1.59 -0.21 -2.95
C ILE A 314 -2.59 -1.37 -2.83
N ARG A 315 -3.40 -1.60 -3.88
CA ARG A 315 -4.37 -2.71 -3.89
C ARG A 315 -3.67 -4.06 -3.79
N GLN A 316 -2.64 -4.27 -4.58
CA GLN A 316 -1.89 -5.53 -4.59
C GLN A 316 -1.21 -5.80 -3.24
N ASP A 317 -0.64 -4.78 -2.62
CA ASP A 317 -0.02 -4.88 -1.29
C ASP A 317 -1.06 -5.26 -0.23
N MET A 318 -2.24 -4.62 -0.26
CA MET A 318 -3.34 -4.93 0.66
C MET A 318 -3.90 -6.35 0.45
N GLU A 319 -4.05 -6.79 -0.81
CA GLU A 319 -4.48 -8.15 -1.14
C GLU A 319 -3.47 -9.20 -0.61
N GLN A 320 -2.17 -8.92 -0.74
CA GLN A 320 -1.13 -9.81 -0.21
C GLN A 320 -1.14 -9.87 1.32
N ASN A 321 -1.30 -8.73 1.97
CA ASN A 321 -1.38 -8.64 3.43
C ASN A 321 -2.63 -9.35 3.98
N ALA A 322 -3.80 -9.15 3.36
CA ALA A 322 -5.03 -9.86 3.71
C ALA A 322 -4.86 -11.37 3.54
N LYS A 323 -4.30 -11.81 2.42
CA LYS A 323 -4.04 -13.22 2.13
C LYS A 323 -3.07 -13.87 3.13
N ALA A 324 -2.04 -13.14 3.56
CA ALA A 324 -1.12 -13.62 4.60
C ALA A 324 -1.80 -13.86 5.95
N GLN A 325 -2.90 -13.17 6.22
CA GLN A 325 -3.75 -13.34 7.40
C GLN A 325 -4.92 -14.32 7.17
N GLY A 326 -5.03 -14.92 5.99
CA GLY A 326 -6.07 -15.91 5.65
C GLY A 326 -7.39 -15.30 5.18
N PHE A 327 -7.43 -14.01 4.83
CA PHE A 327 -8.61 -13.29 4.38
C PHE A 327 -8.51 -12.90 2.90
N THR A 328 -9.66 -12.65 2.27
CA THR A 328 -9.71 -11.89 1.02
C THR A 328 -9.74 -10.39 1.32
N LEU A 329 -9.46 -9.55 0.32
CA LEU A 329 -9.60 -8.09 0.47
C LEU A 329 -11.04 -7.70 0.83
N GLU A 330 -12.02 -8.37 0.23
CA GLU A 330 -13.45 -8.14 0.50
C GLU A 330 -13.81 -8.47 1.97
N ASP A 331 -13.33 -9.60 2.48
CA ASP A 331 -13.54 -9.99 3.89
C ASP A 331 -12.89 -9.00 4.84
N TYR A 332 -11.68 -8.55 4.52
CA TYR A 332 -10.96 -7.53 5.30
C TYR A 332 -11.73 -6.21 5.36
N LEU A 333 -12.24 -5.73 4.21
CA LEU A 333 -13.04 -4.49 4.16
C LEU A 333 -14.37 -4.63 4.91
N LYS A 334 -15.05 -5.78 4.79
CA LYS A 334 -16.28 -6.06 5.57
C LYS A 334 -16.01 -6.05 7.08
N GLN A 335 -14.91 -6.64 7.52
CA GLN A 335 -14.55 -6.66 8.93
C GLN A 335 -14.21 -5.27 9.47
N SER A 336 -13.64 -4.39 8.65
CA SER A 336 -13.39 -2.98 9.00
C SER A 336 -14.62 -2.08 8.85
N GLY A 337 -15.76 -2.60 8.40
CA GLY A 337 -17.00 -1.84 8.20
C GLY A 337 -16.93 -0.86 7.02
N GLN A 338 -16.01 -1.06 6.08
CA GLN A 338 -15.76 -0.16 4.95
C GLN A 338 -16.22 -0.80 3.63
N THR A 339 -16.87 -0.02 2.78
CA THR A 339 -17.20 -0.46 1.43
C THR A 339 -16.00 -0.34 0.48
N GLU A 340 -15.96 -1.16 -0.58
CA GLU A 340 -14.89 -1.07 -1.60
C GLU A 340 -14.86 0.31 -2.27
N GLU A 341 -16.01 0.96 -2.42
CA GLU A 341 -16.09 2.30 -3.03
C GLU A 341 -15.48 3.38 -2.13
N GLU A 342 -15.75 3.35 -0.82
CA GLU A 342 -15.16 4.28 0.16
C GLU A 342 -13.65 4.07 0.25
N TRP A 343 -13.23 2.82 0.38
CA TRP A 343 -11.81 2.46 0.37
C TRP A 343 -11.09 2.94 -0.90
N MET A 344 -11.69 2.76 -2.07
CA MET A 344 -11.09 3.20 -3.34
C MET A 344 -10.93 4.73 -3.42
N LYS A 345 -11.83 5.51 -2.83
CA LYS A 345 -11.70 6.98 -2.72
C LYS A 345 -10.50 7.37 -1.85
N GLU A 346 -10.33 6.67 -0.72
CA GLU A 346 -9.18 6.88 0.16
C GLU A 346 -7.86 6.49 -0.51
N VAL A 347 -7.82 5.34 -1.16
CA VAL A 347 -6.66 4.86 -1.92
C VAL A 347 -6.27 5.83 -3.02
N LYS A 348 -7.24 6.38 -3.77
CA LYS A 348 -6.96 7.39 -4.80
C LYS A 348 -6.33 8.65 -4.21
N THR A 349 -6.85 9.14 -3.09
CA THR A 349 -6.31 10.30 -2.39
C THR A 349 -4.89 10.04 -1.89
N LEU A 350 -4.66 8.86 -1.30
CA LEU A 350 -3.34 8.43 -0.83
C LEU A 350 -2.35 8.26 -1.99
N ALA A 351 -2.79 7.66 -3.09
CA ALA A 351 -1.98 7.47 -4.29
C ALA A 351 -1.53 8.81 -4.88
N GLU A 352 -2.46 9.78 -5.00
CA GLU A 352 -2.13 11.12 -5.48
C GLU A 352 -1.09 11.81 -4.58
N LYS A 353 -1.26 11.74 -3.26
CA LYS A 353 -0.28 12.28 -2.29
C LYS A 353 1.09 11.63 -2.46
N ARG A 354 1.15 10.29 -2.55
CA ARG A 354 2.41 9.55 -2.72
C ARG A 354 3.12 9.88 -4.03
N VAL A 355 2.38 9.98 -5.13
CA VAL A 355 2.94 10.36 -6.43
C VAL A 355 3.51 11.78 -6.38
N LYS A 356 2.76 12.76 -5.87
CA LYS A 356 3.24 14.15 -5.72
C LYS A 356 4.50 14.21 -4.86
N ALA A 357 4.51 13.51 -3.73
CA ALA A 357 5.66 13.43 -2.83
C ALA A 357 6.90 12.84 -3.55
N SER A 358 6.72 11.73 -4.25
CA SER A 358 7.79 11.09 -5.02
C SER A 358 8.36 12.02 -6.09
N LEU A 359 7.49 12.67 -6.88
CA LEU A 359 7.90 13.60 -7.92
C LEU A 359 8.69 14.79 -7.36
N VAL A 360 8.20 15.40 -6.28
CA VAL A 360 8.87 16.56 -5.64
C VAL A 360 10.24 16.16 -5.08
N LEU A 361 10.32 14.99 -4.41
CA LEU A 361 11.61 14.49 -3.89
C LEU A 361 12.59 14.12 -5.00
N GLN A 362 12.14 13.56 -6.13
CA GLN A 362 12.99 13.29 -7.28
C GLN A 362 13.56 14.57 -7.88
N ILE A 363 12.75 15.62 -8.01
CA ILE A 363 13.22 16.91 -8.52
C ILE A 363 14.20 17.56 -7.53
N LEU A 364 13.92 17.51 -6.22
CA LEU A 364 14.84 17.98 -5.19
C LEU A 364 16.18 17.22 -5.27
N ALA A 365 16.15 15.91 -5.41
CA ALA A 365 17.36 15.09 -5.57
C ALA A 365 18.19 15.55 -6.78
N ARG A 366 17.52 15.72 -7.93
CA ARG A 366 18.17 16.18 -9.17
C ARG A 366 18.78 17.57 -9.02
N ASP A 367 18.02 18.52 -8.48
CA ASP A 367 18.42 19.93 -8.39
C ASP A 367 19.55 20.13 -7.36
N GLN A 368 19.57 19.29 -6.30
CA GLN A 368 20.63 19.26 -5.28
C GLN A 368 21.77 18.27 -5.61
N LYS A 369 21.69 17.57 -6.76
CA LYS A 369 22.67 16.54 -7.18
C LYS A 369 22.89 15.45 -6.13
N ILE A 370 21.80 15.01 -5.50
CA ILE A 370 21.85 13.94 -4.51
C ILE A 370 21.85 12.61 -5.26
N GLU A 371 22.98 11.96 -5.26
CA GLU A 371 23.17 10.64 -5.88
C GLU A 371 23.57 9.61 -4.85
N VAL A 372 23.26 8.35 -5.13
CA VAL A 372 23.68 7.20 -4.32
C VAL A 372 24.76 6.45 -5.10
N GLU A 373 25.88 6.24 -4.44
CA GLU A 373 27.02 5.50 -4.98
C GLU A 373 26.65 4.04 -5.21
N ASP A 374 27.22 3.44 -6.24
CA ASP A 374 26.88 2.05 -6.62
C ASP A 374 27.27 1.04 -5.54
N GLU A 375 28.28 1.33 -4.71
CA GLU A 375 28.69 0.54 -3.55
C GLU A 375 27.56 0.41 -2.52
N ILE A 376 26.83 1.48 -2.27
CA ILE A 376 25.69 1.49 -1.32
C ILE A 376 24.54 0.66 -1.89
N VAL A 377 24.30 0.75 -3.19
CA VAL A 377 23.28 -0.06 -3.87
C VAL A 377 23.64 -1.56 -3.79
N GLU A 378 24.90 -1.92 -4.04
CA GLU A 378 25.37 -3.30 -3.92
C GLU A 378 25.29 -3.82 -2.48
N ALA A 379 25.65 -3.00 -1.49
CA ALA A 379 25.50 -3.36 -0.09
C ALA A 379 24.05 -3.68 0.26
N LYS A 380 23.09 -2.86 -0.21
CA LYS A 380 21.65 -3.10 -0.01
C LYS A 380 21.16 -4.36 -0.72
N ILE A 381 21.61 -4.61 -1.95
CA ILE A 381 21.29 -5.85 -2.68
C ILE A 381 21.81 -7.07 -1.93
N ASN A 382 23.02 -7.01 -1.37
CA ASN A 382 23.58 -8.13 -0.61
C ASN A 382 22.84 -8.36 0.72
N GLU A 383 22.42 -7.31 1.41
CA GLU A 383 21.51 -7.41 2.57
C GLU A 383 20.22 -8.14 2.19
N LEU A 384 19.56 -7.73 1.10
CA LEU A 384 18.35 -8.36 0.61
C LEU A 384 18.55 -9.82 0.22
N LYS A 385 19.70 -10.19 -0.36
CA LYS A 385 20.04 -11.59 -0.66
C LYS A 385 20.12 -12.45 0.60
N GLU A 386 20.65 -11.91 1.71
CA GLU A 386 20.67 -12.62 2.99
C GLU A 386 19.27 -12.81 3.57
N VAL A 387 18.43 -11.77 3.51
CA VAL A 387 17.04 -11.85 3.95
C VAL A 387 16.25 -12.90 3.17
N TYR A 388 16.39 -12.89 1.84
CA TYR A 388 15.64 -13.78 0.94
C TYR A 388 16.41 -15.05 0.53
N LYS A 389 17.45 -15.46 1.27
CA LYS A 389 18.30 -16.61 0.92
C LYS A 389 17.57 -17.93 0.71
N LYS A 390 16.37 -18.08 1.27
CA LYS A 390 15.50 -19.27 1.11
C LYS A 390 14.59 -19.22 -0.12
N SER A 391 14.46 -18.05 -0.78
CA SER A 391 13.58 -17.86 -1.95
C SER A 391 14.40 -17.73 -3.22
N LYS A 392 14.43 -18.80 -4.05
CA LYS A 392 15.12 -18.78 -5.34
C LYS A 392 14.57 -17.73 -6.29
N GLU A 393 13.24 -17.53 -6.28
CA GLU A 393 12.55 -16.57 -7.12
C GLU A 393 12.95 -15.11 -6.76
N ALA A 394 12.98 -14.78 -5.47
CA ALA A 394 13.42 -13.46 -5.01
C ALA A 394 14.90 -13.20 -5.35
N LEU A 395 15.78 -14.22 -5.18
CA LEU A 395 17.20 -14.09 -5.55
C LEU A 395 17.41 -13.89 -7.05
N GLU A 396 16.58 -14.51 -7.88
CA GLU A 396 16.65 -14.31 -9.34
C GLU A 396 16.13 -12.91 -9.72
N SER A 397 15.06 -12.44 -9.10
CA SER A 397 14.54 -11.09 -9.27
C SER A 397 15.58 -10.01 -8.95
N LEU A 398 16.39 -10.20 -7.90
CA LEU A 398 17.45 -9.25 -7.51
C LEU A 398 18.59 -9.12 -8.55
N LYS A 399 18.67 -10.02 -9.53
CA LYS A 399 19.63 -9.91 -10.65
C LYS A 399 19.11 -9.02 -11.79
N ASN A 400 17.82 -8.69 -11.80
CA ASN A 400 17.21 -7.88 -12.83
C ASN A 400 17.72 -6.42 -12.74
N PRO A 401 18.24 -5.85 -13.85
CA PRO A 401 18.68 -4.44 -13.87
C PRO A 401 17.61 -3.43 -13.44
N ASN A 402 16.35 -3.70 -13.74
CA ASN A 402 15.24 -2.83 -13.34
C ASN A 402 15.07 -2.82 -11.82
N VAL A 403 15.16 -3.98 -11.16
CA VAL A 403 15.08 -4.07 -9.70
C VAL A 403 16.26 -3.33 -9.04
N ARG A 404 17.48 -3.43 -9.63
CA ARG A 404 18.63 -2.65 -9.18
C ARG A 404 18.36 -1.15 -9.28
N GLN A 405 17.78 -0.68 -10.39
CA GLN A 405 17.43 0.73 -10.57
C GLN A 405 16.36 1.17 -9.56
N ASP A 406 15.36 0.35 -9.27
CA ASP A 406 14.35 0.63 -8.27
C ASP A 406 14.95 0.77 -6.86
N ILE A 407 15.91 -0.11 -6.52
CA ILE A 407 16.65 0.00 -5.25
C ILE A 407 17.42 1.32 -5.20
N LYS A 408 18.13 1.67 -6.28
CA LYS A 408 18.85 2.95 -6.37
C LYS A 408 17.93 4.14 -6.20
N ASN A 409 16.77 4.13 -6.85
CA ASN A 409 15.76 5.18 -6.75
C ASN A 409 15.22 5.33 -5.31
N ARG A 410 14.93 4.22 -4.64
CA ARG A 410 14.48 4.23 -3.23
C ARG A 410 15.54 4.80 -2.30
N LEU A 411 16.78 4.38 -2.44
CA LEU A 411 17.90 4.90 -1.65
C LEU A 411 18.15 6.40 -1.92
N THR A 412 17.97 6.85 -3.17
CA THR A 412 18.07 8.27 -3.51
C THR A 412 16.98 9.09 -2.83
N ILE A 413 15.74 8.59 -2.83
CA ILE A 413 14.62 9.25 -2.12
C ILE A 413 14.89 9.31 -0.62
N GLU A 414 15.37 8.23 -0.02
CA GLU A 414 15.72 8.18 1.39
C GLU A 414 16.83 9.18 1.74
N LYS A 415 17.89 9.25 0.95
CA LYS A 415 18.98 10.21 1.11
C LYS A 415 18.49 11.64 0.96
N THR A 416 17.56 11.88 0.03
CA THR A 416 16.94 13.19 -0.20
C THR A 416 16.06 13.61 0.98
N LEU A 417 15.31 12.68 1.55
CA LEU A 417 14.50 12.90 2.73
C LEU A 417 15.37 13.27 3.94
N ASN A 418 16.47 12.56 4.14
CA ASN A 418 17.44 12.87 5.20
C ASN A 418 18.09 14.25 5.00
N PHE A 419 18.40 14.63 3.75
CA PHE A 419 18.85 15.97 3.43
C PHE A 419 17.80 17.04 3.77
N LEU A 420 16.53 16.81 3.42
CA LEU A 420 15.43 17.73 3.74
C LEU A 420 15.28 17.92 5.26
N VAL A 421 15.39 16.82 6.03
CA VAL A 421 15.41 16.88 7.49
C VAL A 421 16.56 17.73 8.00
N GLN A 422 17.78 17.52 7.51
CA GLN A 422 18.97 18.29 7.93
C GLN A 422 18.84 19.78 7.66
N GLU A 423 18.27 20.17 6.51
CA GLU A 423 18.07 21.57 6.16
C GLU A 423 17.00 22.28 7.02
N ASN A 424 16.09 21.51 7.65
CA ASN A 424 14.99 22.07 8.45
C ASN A 424 15.13 21.81 9.96
N THR A 425 16.26 21.22 10.39
CA THR A 425 16.61 21.04 11.82
C THR A 425 17.75 21.95 12.30
N LYS A 426 18.25 22.82 11.41
CA LYS A 426 19.31 23.81 11.72
C LYS A 426 18.77 25.01 12.48
#